data_34714ba22675126dd2df1732976e5ab5
#
_entry.id   34714ba22675126dd2df1732976e5ab5
#
_cell.length_a   1.000
_cell.length_b   1.000
_cell.length_c   1.000
_cell.angle_alpha   90.00
_cell.angle_beta   90.00
_cell.angle_gamma   90.00
#
_symmetry.space_group_name_H-M   'P 1'
#
loop_
_entity.id
_entity.type
_entity.pdbx_description
1 polymer ?
#
loop_
_entity_poly.entity_id
_entity_poly.type
_entity_poly.pdbx_seq_one_letter_code
_entity_poly.pdbx_strand_id
1 'polypeptide(L)'
;MKRSFAFFALVCAILFGCVATVDAQSKALKKDVKKRVKELKKEGWKPLASSSTLEYAFSKYRTYLEEDPENRIEMVGIAIGKNVKIGRENAIMNGITSYASRAKAQVVGKMKSLLSSSATDAPEEEIDKFGAAYQAAVNTKIAGLVKQHLVLVKENKDGSKEFNVYMLSLIHISEPTR
;
A
#
# COMPACT_ATOMS: atom_id res chain seq x y z
N MET A 1 50.44 15.57 -12.17
CA MET A 1 49.26 16.31 -12.59
C MET A 1 48.20 15.47 -13.37
N LYS A 2 48.54 14.45 -14.18
CA LYS A 2 47.58 13.66 -14.93
C LYS A 2 46.66 12.72 -14.08
N ARG A 3 47.12 12.27 -12.91
CA ARG A 3 46.32 11.36 -12.02
C ARG A 3 45.24 12.10 -11.23
N SER A 4 45.38 13.38 -10.91
CA SER A 4 44.35 14.19 -10.21
C SER A 4 43.15 14.52 -11.10
N PHE A 5 43.37 14.68 -12.41
CA PHE A 5 42.30 15.00 -13.35
C PHE A 5 41.37 13.83 -13.60
N ALA A 6 41.91 12.59 -13.63
CA ALA A 6 41.12 11.37 -13.79
C ALA A 6 40.21 11.10 -12.58
N PHE A 7 40.69 11.42 -11.36
CA PHE A 7 39.90 11.26 -10.12
C PHE A 7 38.74 12.25 -10.06
N PHE A 8 38.98 13.50 -10.51
CA PHE A 8 37.95 14.54 -10.55
C PHE A 8 36.86 14.23 -11.59
N ALA A 9 37.23 13.69 -12.75
CA ALA A 9 36.31 13.27 -13.78
C ALA A 9 35.44 12.06 -13.34
N LEU A 10 36.01 11.14 -12.56
CA LEU A 10 35.27 9.98 -12.02
C LEU A 10 34.25 10.39 -10.95
N VAL A 11 34.61 11.32 -10.07
CA VAL A 11 33.72 11.85 -9.03
C VAL A 11 32.56 12.65 -9.65
N CYS A 12 32.81 13.45 -10.68
CA CYS A 12 31.76 14.15 -11.40
C CYS A 12 30.79 13.20 -12.13
N ALA A 13 31.29 12.10 -12.72
CA ALA A 13 30.43 11.11 -13.39
C ALA A 13 29.47 10.40 -12.41
N ILE A 14 29.90 10.14 -11.17
CA ILE A 14 29.06 9.54 -10.13
C ILE A 14 27.98 10.54 -9.67
N LEU A 15 28.32 11.82 -9.53
CA LEU A 15 27.36 12.85 -9.12
C LEU A 15 26.30 13.15 -10.19
N PHE A 16 26.66 13.11 -11.47
CA PHE A 16 25.70 13.29 -12.58
C PHE A 16 24.82 12.05 -12.81
N GLY A 17 25.28 10.85 -12.49
CA GLY A 17 24.49 9.62 -12.62
C GLY A 17 23.29 9.56 -11.67
N CYS A 18 23.39 10.12 -10.47
CA CYS A 18 22.30 10.12 -9.49
C CYS A 18 21.15 11.08 -9.86
N VAL A 19 21.43 12.19 -10.53
CA VAL A 19 20.38 13.16 -10.89
C VAL A 19 19.47 12.63 -12.03
N ALA A 20 20.04 11.87 -12.95
CA ALA A 20 19.30 11.32 -14.10
C ALA A 20 18.28 10.24 -13.66
N THR A 21 18.57 9.49 -12.60
CA THR A 21 17.67 8.43 -12.10
C THR A 21 16.43 9.00 -11.40
N VAL A 22 16.58 10.07 -10.63
CA VAL A 22 15.45 10.73 -9.93
C VAL A 22 14.48 11.37 -10.94
N ASP A 23 14.98 11.99 -11.98
CA ASP A 23 14.14 12.62 -13.03
C ASP A 23 13.37 11.58 -13.86
N ALA A 24 14.00 10.44 -14.18
CA ALA A 24 13.36 9.35 -14.89
C ALA A 24 12.23 8.70 -14.06
N GLN A 25 12.45 8.48 -12.76
CA GLN A 25 11.47 7.93 -11.83
C GLN A 25 10.28 8.89 -11.68
N SER A 26 10.51 10.19 -11.53
CA SER A 26 9.46 11.21 -11.48
C SER A 26 8.60 11.27 -12.76
N LYS A 27 9.21 11.10 -13.93
CA LYS A 27 8.49 11.06 -15.22
C LYS A 27 7.65 9.80 -15.37
N ALA A 28 8.18 8.64 -14.97
CA ALA A 28 7.46 7.37 -14.97
C ALA A 28 6.24 7.42 -14.05
N LEU A 29 6.41 7.93 -12.82
CA LEU A 29 5.33 8.11 -11.87
C LEU A 29 4.21 9.01 -12.43
N LYS A 30 4.56 10.16 -13.00
CA LYS A 30 3.59 11.07 -13.61
C LYS A 30 2.79 10.41 -14.74
N LYS A 31 3.44 9.57 -15.55
CA LYS A 31 2.79 8.83 -16.64
C LYS A 31 1.81 7.80 -16.10
N ASP A 32 2.22 7.03 -15.07
CA ASP A 32 1.39 6.04 -14.39
C ASP A 32 0.17 6.69 -13.74
N VAL A 33 0.37 7.76 -12.98
CA VAL A 33 -0.71 8.56 -12.38
C VAL A 33 -1.72 9.02 -13.42
N LYS A 34 -1.26 9.61 -14.55
CA LYS A 34 -2.17 10.06 -15.61
C LYS A 34 -2.97 8.92 -16.23
N LYS A 35 -2.33 7.77 -16.46
CA LYS A 35 -3.00 6.57 -16.99
C LYS A 35 -4.08 6.10 -16.00
N ARG A 36 -3.74 5.93 -14.75
CA ARG A 36 -4.68 5.43 -13.71
C ARG A 36 -5.83 6.41 -13.47
N VAL A 37 -5.56 7.70 -13.42
CA VAL A 37 -6.61 8.75 -13.31
C VAL A 37 -7.57 8.73 -14.50
N LYS A 38 -7.06 8.50 -15.71
CA LYS A 38 -7.91 8.37 -16.91
C LYS A 38 -8.84 7.15 -16.83
N GLU A 39 -8.33 6.03 -16.33
CA GLU A 39 -9.12 4.81 -16.10
C GLU A 39 -10.21 5.06 -15.05
N LEU A 40 -9.84 5.59 -13.90
CA LEU A 40 -10.77 5.91 -12.81
C LEU A 40 -11.90 6.88 -13.27
N LYS A 41 -11.56 7.91 -14.05
CA LYS A 41 -12.56 8.82 -14.62
C LYS A 41 -13.50 8.11 -15.60
N LYS A 42 -13.01 7.20 -16.44
CA LYS A 42 -13.84 6.42 -17.36
C LYS A 42 -14.80 5.48 -16.61
N GLU A 43 -14.37 4.94 -15.49
CA GLU A 43 -15.18 4.09 -14.60
C GLU A 43 -16.19 4.89 -13.77
N GLY A 44 -16.17 6.21 -13.81
CA GLY A 44 -17.08 7.10 -13.09
C GLY A 44 -16.66 7.43 -11.65
N TRP A 45 -15.42 7.12 -11.28
CA TRP A 45 -14.91 7.45 -9.95
C TRP A 45 -14.66 8.94 -9.78
N LYS A 46 -15.06 9.48 -8.61
CA LYS A 46 -14.85 10.86 -8.20
C LYS A 46 -14.29 10.91 -6.78
N PRO A 47 -13.46 11.91 -6.41
CA PRO A 47 -13.11 12.14 -5.01
C PRO A 47 -14.37 12.41 -4.17
N LEU A 48 -14.47 11.80 -2.99
CA LEU A 48 -15.67 11.90 -2.15
C LEU A 48 -15.90 13.33 -1.62
N ALA A 49 -14.85 13.95 -1.12
CA ALA A 49 -14.93 15.30 -0.56
C ALA A 49 -13.56 15.95 -0.76
N SER A 50 -13.32 16.52 -1.91
CA SER A 50 -12.05 17.15 -2.20
C SER A 50 -12.26 18.45 -2.98
N SER A 51 -11.67 19.50 -2.47
CA SER A 51 -11.41 20.73 -3.25
C SER A 51 -10.32 20.50 -4.30
N SER A 52 -9.65 19.35 -4.29
CA SER A 52 -8.57 19.00 -5.22
C SER A 52 -9.07 18.15 -6.38
N THR A 53 -8.40 18.24 -7.50
CA THR A 53 -8.66 17.36 -8.65
C THR A 53 -8.24 15.93 -8.33
N LEU A 54 -8.90 14.94 -8.96
CA LEU A 54 -8.53 13.52 -8.81
C LEU A 54 -7.04 13.28 -9.14
N GLU A 55 -6.52 13.97 -10.15
CA GLU A 55 -5.12 13.85 -10.56
C GLU A 55 -4.15 14.33 -9.46
N TYR A 56 -4.45 15.47 -8.85
CA TYR A 56 -3.63 15.99 -7.74
C TYR A 56 -3.68 15.07 -6.52
N ALA A 57 -4.88 14.64 -6.10
CA ALA A 57 -5.05 13.77 -4.94
C ALA A 57 -4.34 12.42 -5.13
N PHE A 58 -4.49 11.82 -6.31
CA PHE A 58 -3.85 10.54 -6.63
C PHE A 58 -2.33 10.68 -6.81
N SER A 59 -1.86 11.79 -7.41
CA SER A 59 -0.43 12.09 -7.50
C SER A 59 0.21 12.20 -6.11
N LYS A 60 -0.41 12.99 -5.22
CA LYS A 60 0.06 13.15 -3.84
C LYS A 60 0.14 11.82 -3.09
N TYR A 61 -0.88 10.97 -3.24
CA TYR A 61 -0.90 9.64 -2.66
C TYR A 61 0.25 8.76 -3.18
N ARG A 62 0.46 8.70 -4.49
CA ARG A 62 1.54 7.91 -5.10
C ARG A 62 2.92 8.43 -4.74
N THR A 63 3.13 9.75 -4.77
CA THR A 63 4.39 10.35 -4.33
C THR A 63 4.70 9.98 -2.89
N TYR A 64 3.71 10.06 -2.01
CA TYR A 64 3.88 9.67 -0.60
C TYR A 64 4.28 8.19 -0.45
N LEU A 65 3.73 7.26 -1.24
CA LEU A 65 4.15 5.85 -1.22
C LEU A 65 5.60 5.66 -1.65
N GLU A 66 6.03 6.37 -2.68
CA GLU A 66 7.36 6.20 -3.27
C GLU A 66 8.48 6.86 -2.48
N GLU A 67 8.17 7.81 -1.59
CA GLU A 67 9.16 8.42 -0.71
C GLU A 67 9.72 7.45 0.33
N ASP A 68 8.94 6.43 0.73
CA ASP A 68 9.36 5.46 1.74
C ASP A 68 8.64 4.11 1.52
N PRO A 69 8.98 3.39 0.44
CA PRO A 69 8.28 2.17 0.05
C PRO A 69 8.47 1.01 1.02
N GLU A 70 9.51 1.04 1.85
CA GLU A 70 9.79 -0.02 2.82
C GLU A 70 8.90 0.09 4.07
N ASN A 71 8.55 1.32 4.48
CA ASN A 71 7.81 1.57 5.72
C ASN A 71 6.35 1.98 5.47
N ARG A 72 5.98 2.33 4.24
CA ARG A 72 4.62 2.77 3.89
C ARG A 72 3.88 1.67 3.13
N ILE A 73 2.93 1.05 3.81
CA ILE A 73 2.15 -0.04 3.24
C ILE A 73 0.84 0.50 2.69
N GLU A 74 0.61 0.22 1.41
CA GLU A 74 -0.65 0.51 0.74
C GLU A 74 -1.72 -0.50 1.14
N MET A 75 -2.88 0.01 1.53
CA MET A 75 -4.09 -0.77 1.73
C MET A 75 -5.23 -0.12 0.97
N VAL A 76 -5.93 -0.91 0.18
CA VAL A 76 -7.11 -0.46 -0.56
C VAL A 76 -8.31 -1.25 -0.08
N GLY A 77 -9.35 -0.55 0.32
CA GLY A 77 -10.60 -1.15 0.74
C GLY A 77 -11.76 -0.69 -0.14
N ILE A 78 -12.63 -1.63 -0.48
CA ILE A 78 -13.82 -1.39 -1.32
C ILE A 78 -15.06 -1.83 -0.56
N ALA A 79 -16.12 -1.02 -0.63
CA ALA A 79 -17.43 -1.39 -0.12
C ALA A 79 -18.54 -0.69 -0.90
N ILE A 80 -19.74 -1.27 -0.86
CA ILE A 80 -20.96 -0.67 -1.41
C ILE A 80 -21.88 -0.30 -0.26
N GLY A 81 -22.51 0.87 -0.33
CA GLY A 81 -23.47 1.32 0.67
C GLY A 81 -24.28 2.52 0.21
N LYS A 82 -25.49 2.67 0.74
CA LYS A 82 -26.33 3.85 0.48
C LYS A 82 -25.92 5.05 1.35
N ASN A 83 -25.50 4.78 2.58
CA ASN A 83 -25.03 5.80 3.50
C ASN A 83 -23.52 6.03 3.31
N VAL A 84 -23.13 7.27 3.07
CA VAL A 84 -21.74 7.65 2.76
C VAL A 84 -20.79 7.34 3.93
N LYS A 85 -21.20 7.64 5.17
CA LYS A 85 -20.38 7.40 6.36
C LYS A 85 -20.16 5.89 6.56
N ILE A 86 -21.24 5.12 6.55
CA ILE A 86 -21.19 3.67 6.75
C ILE A 86 -20.43 2.98 5.61
N GLY A 87 -20.69 3.36 4.37
CA GLY A 87 -20.01 2.78 3.20
C GLY A 87 -18.50 3.02 3.23
N ARG A 88 -18.08 4.23 3.62
CA ARG A 88 -16.66 4.56 3.77
C ARG A 88 -16.01 3.74 4.91
N GLU A 89 -16.64 3.67 6.08
CA GLU A 89 -16.11 2.89 7.20
C GLU A 89 -16.03 1.38 6.87
N ASN A 90 -17.02 0.84 6.18
CA ASN A 90 -16.97 -0.54 5.70
C ASN A 90 -15.81 -0.76 4.72
N ALA A 91 -15.54 0.17 3.82
CA ALA A 91 -14.41 0.08 2.92
C ALA A 91 -13.07 0.09 3.69
N ILE A 92 -12.93 0.92 4.71
CA ILE A 92 -11.75 0.93 5.58
C ILE A 92 -11.56 -0.44 6.25
N MET A 93 -12.61 -0.95 6.88
CA MET A 93 -12.56 -2.24 7.56
C MET A 93 -12.22 -3.40 6.60
N ASN A 94 -12.79 -3.39 5.40
CA ASN A 94 -12.49 -4.38 4.37
C ASN A 94 -11.01 -4.33 3.94
N GLY A 95 -10.44 -3.14 3.80
CA GLY A 95 -9.03 -2.98 3.46
C GLY A 95 -8.11 -3.52 4.57
N ILE A 96 -8.39 -3.21 5.83
CA ILE A 96 -7.65 -3.69 7.00
C ILE A 96 -7.75 -5.22 7.09
N THR A 97 -8.95 -5.77 7.00
CA THR A 97 -9.18 -7.22 7.07
C THR A 97 -8.48 -7.96 5.93
N SER A 98 -8.53 -7.42 4.73
CA SER A 98 -7.83 -8.00 3.56
C SER A 98 -6.31 -8.03 3.77
N TYR A 99 -5.74 -6.96 4.34
CA TYR A 99 -4.32 -6.93 4.67
C TYR A 99 -3.97 -7.98 5.74
N ALA A 100 -4.71 -8.04 6.83
CA ALA A 100 -4.48 -9.00 7.91
C ALA A 100 -4.61 -10.45 7.44
N SER A 101 -5.56 -10.74 6.54
CA SER A 101 -5.71 -12.06 5.92
C SER A 101 -4.51 -12.45 5.07
N ARG A 102 -3.94 -11.52 4.30
CA ARG A 102 -2.70 -11.76 3.54
C ARG A 102 -1.50 -11.99 4.45
N ALA A 103 -1.37 -11.21 5.51
CA ALA A 103 -0.32 -11.39 6.51
C ALA A 103 -0.41 -12.76 7.20
N LYS A 104 -1.63 -13.21 7.59
CA LYS A 104 -1.88 -14.56 8.07
C LYS A 104 -1.40 -15.61 7.07
N ALA A 105 -1.83 -15.51 5.81
CA ALA A 105 -1.49 -16.49 4.79
C ALA A 105 0.03 -16.63 4.59
N GLN A 106 0.77 -15.52 4.64
CA GLN A 106 2.23 -15.53 4.54
C GLN A 106 2.89 -16.23 5.74
N VAL A 107 2.44 -15.94 6.96
CA VAL A 107 2.99 -16.55 8.17
C VAL A 107 2.68 -18.04 8.24
N VAL A 108 1.44 -18.42 8.01
CA VAL A 108 1.02 -19.84 7.97
C VAL A 108 1.78 -20.61 6.88
N GLY A 109 1.93 -20.01 5.69
CA GLY A 109 2.70 -20.62 4.60
C GLY A 109 4.17 -20.84 4.96
N LYS A 110 4.82 -19.87 5.62
CA LYS A 110 6.19 -20.03 6.11
C LYS A 110 6.31 -21.12 7.18
N MET A 111 5.36 -21.18 8.12
CA MET A 111 5.34 -22.22 9.15
C MET A 111 5.20 -23.62 8.54
N LYS A 112 4.25 -23.82 7.64
CA LYS A 112 4.05 -25.10 6.94
C LYS A 112 5.30 -25.51 6.14
N SER A 113 5.97 -24.55 5.48
CA SER A 113 7.22 -24.81 4.77
C SER A 113 8.37 -25.21 5.69
N LEU A 114 8.52 -24.56 6.83
CA LEU A 114 9.56 -24.92 7.82
C LEU A 114 9.32 -26.29 8.44
N LEU A 115 8.08 -26.61 8.79
CA LEU A 115 7.72 -27.91 9.37
C LEU A 115 7.95 -29.04 8.38
N SER A 116 7.55 -28.88 7.11
CA SER A 116 7.79 -29.87 6.06
C SER A 116 9.29 -30.11 5.80
N SER A 117 10.12 -29.09 5.94
CA SER A 117 11.58 -29.21 5.80
C SER A 117 12.26 -29.86 7.01
N SER A 118 11.64 -29.80 8.19
CA SER A 118 12.20 -30.31 9.45
C SER A 118 11.72 -31.72 9.81
N ALA A 119 10.89 -32.35 8.94
CA ALA A 119 10.24 -33.64 9.22
C ALA A 119 9.49 -33.66 10.58
N THR A 120 8.99 -32.52 11.01
CA THR A 120 8.26 -32.35 12.27
C THR A 120 6.77 -32.23 11.95
N ASP A 121 5.96 -33.15 12.42
CA ASP A 121 4.52 -33.10 12.31
C ASP A 121 3.95 -32.16 13.37
N ALA A 122 3.59 -30.94 12.99
CA ALA A 122 2.74 -30.10 13.83
C ALA A 122 1.28 -30.32 13.45
N PRO A 123 0.36 -30.45 14.41
CA PRO A 123 -1.05 -30.56 14.12
C PRO A 123 -1.54 -29.35 13.31
N GLU A 124 -2.20 -29.62 12.18
CA GLU A 124 -2.71 -28.57 11.29
C GLU A 124 -3.63 -27.59 12.05
N GLU A 125 -4.37 -28.11 13.03
CA GLU A 125 -5.25 -27.33 13.90
C GLU A 125 -4.49 -26.26 14.72
N GLU A 126 -3.27 -26.56 15.19
CA GLU A 126 -2.46 -25.59 15.94
C GLU A 126 -1.96 -24.45 15.04
N ILE A 127 -1.55 -24.80 13.83
CA ILE A 127 -1.13 -23.80 12.83
C ILE A 127 -2.29 -22.86 12.47
N ASP A 128 -3.48 -23.40 12.30
CA ASP A 128 -4.68 -22.62 11.98
C ASP A 128 -5.12 -21.73 13.15
N LYS A 129 -5.08 -22.23 14.39
CA LYS A 129 -5.33 -21.43 15.60
C LYS A 129 -4.34 -20.28 15.74
N PHE A 130 -3.05 -20.57 15.56
CA PHE A 130 -2.02 -19.52 15.55
C PHE A 130 -2.28 -18.48 14.45
N GLY A 131 -2.58 -18.94 13.24
CA GLY A 131 -2.88 -18.05 12.11
C GLY A 131 -4.09 -17.16 12.38
N ALA A 132 -5.14 -17.67 13.02
CA ALA A 132 -6.32 -16.89 13.40
C ALA A 132 -5.99 -15.83 14.47
N ALA A 133 -5.24 -16.20 15.50
CA ALA A 133 -4.78 -15.28 16.53
C ALA A 133 -3.88 -14.19 15.96
N TYR A 134 -2.96 -14.54 15.06
CA TYR A 134 -2.09 -13.60 14.37
C TYR A 134 -2.91 -12.60 13.53
N GLN A 135 -3.88 -13.08 12.75
CA GLN A 135 -4.77 -12.22 11.96
C GLN A 135 -5.54 -11.22 12.84
N ALA A 136 -6.07 -11.66 13.98
CA ALA A 136 -6.79 -10.81 14.92
C ALA A 136 -5.87 -9.72 15.51
N ALA A 137 -4.65 -10.09 15.91
CA ALA A 137 -3.65 -9.16 16.41
C ALA A 137 -3.25 -8.12 15.37
N VAL A 138 -3.02 -8.53 14.11
CA VAL A 138 -2.71 -7.65 12.99
C VAL A 138 -3.87 -6.69 12.72
N ASN A 139 -5.12 -7.18 12.68
CA ASN A 139 -6.30 -6.33 12.51
C ASN A 139 -6.37 -5.22 13.56
N THR A 140 -6.22 -5.58 14.82
CA THR A 140 -6.29 -4.63 15.95
C THR A 140 -5.18 -3.59 15.88
N LYS A 141 -3.95 -4.03 15.64
CA LYS A 141 -2.79 -3.14 15.55
C LYS A 141 -2.90 -2.18 14.39
N ILE A 142 -3.27 -2.66 13.21
CA ILE A 142 -3.36 -1.84 12.00
C ILE A 142 -4.51 -0.84 12.08
N ALA A 143 -5.67 -1.21 12.62
CA ALA A 143 -6.81 -0.31 12.74
C ALA A 143 -6.46 1.01 13.42
N GLY A 144 -5.55 1.02 14.39
CA GLY A 144 -5.06 2.21 15.07
C GLY A 144 -4.00 3.02 14.31
N LEU A 145 -3.39 2.46 13.27
CA LEU A 145 -2.26 3.05 12.55
C LEU A 145 -2.60 3.52 11.13
N VAL A 146 -3.79 3.16 10.63
CA VAL A 146 -4.21 3.47 9.26
C VAL A 146 -4.64 4.92 9.14
N LYS A 147 -4.12 5.59 8.11
CA LYS A 147 -4.57 6.92 7.69
C LYS A 147 -5.20 6.84 6.30
N GLN A 148 -6.38 7.45 6.16
CA GLN A 148 -7.02 7.62 4.86
C GLN A 148 -6.31 8.72 4.09
N HIS A 149 -5.90 8.44 2.86
CA HIS A 149 -5.26 9.42 1.99
C HIS A 149 -6.16 9.88 0.86
N LEU A 150 -6.92 8.95 0.28
CA LEU A 150 -7.80 9.24 -0.83
C LEU A 150 -9.04 8.37 -0.72
N VAL A 151 -10.20 8.99 -0.82
CA VAL A 151 -11.49 8.31 -0.87
C VAL A 151 -12.16 8.63 -2.19
N LEU A 152 -12.42 7.60 -2.97
CA LEU A 152 -13.18 7.70 -4.21
C LEU A 152 -14.58 7.15 -4.03
N VAL A 153 -15.53 7.74 -4.73
CA VAL A 153 -16.92 7.30 -4.76
C VAL A 153 -17.39 7.20 -6.20
N LYS A 154 -18.18 6.18 -6.47
CA LYS A 154 -18.89 6.00 -7.73
C LYS A 154 -20.37 5.72 -7.42
N GLU A 155 -21.28 6.37 -8.12
CA GLU A 155 -22.71 6.16 -7.98
C GLU A 155 -23.16 5.02 -8.91
N ASN A 156 -23.93 4.08 -8.36
CA ASN A 156 -24.52 2.99 -9.09
C ASN A 156 -25.92 3.36 -9.58
N LYS A 157 -26.44 2.64 -10.56
CA LYS A 157 -27.78 2.87 -11.15
C LYS A 157 -28.92 2.68 -10.16
N ASP A 158 -28.72 1.87 -9.12
CA ASP A 158 -29.70 1.56 -8.06
C ASP A 158 -29.70 2.59 -6.91
N GLY A 159 -28.93 3.67 -7.03
CA GLY A 159 -28.78 4.70 -6.01
C GLY A 159 -27.81 4.32 -4.88
N SER A 160 -27.20 3.15 -4.90
CA SER A 160 -26.10 2.81 -4.02
C SER A 160 -24.81 3.50 -4.47
N LYS A 161 -23.85 3.59 -3.55
CA LYS A 161 -22.53 4.15 -3.83
C LYS A 161 -21.46 3.12 -3.56
N GLU A 162 -20.53 3.01 -4.48
CA GLU A 162 -19.32 2.22 -4.29
C GLU A 162 -18.20 3.13 -3.78
N PHE A 163 -17.52 2.69 -2.73
CA PHE A 163 -16.43 3.42 -2.10
C PHE A 163 -15.12 2.68 -2.33
N ASN A 164 -14.09 3.41 -2.75
CA ASN A 164 -12.74 2.90 -2.86
C ASN A 164 -11.84 3.79 -2.01
N VAL A 165 -11.34 3.24 -0.91
CA VAL A 165 -10.55 3.97 0.09
C VAL A 165 -9.10 3.53 0.01
N TYR A 166 -8.24 4.46 -0.34
CA TYR A 166 -6.79 4.29 -0.34
C TYR A 166 -6.25 4.73 1.01
N MET A 167 -5.59 3.81 1.68
CA MET A 167 -5.07 3.98 3.04
C MET A 167 -3.58 3.67 3.06
N LEU A 168 -2.90 4.29 4.00
CA LEU A 168 -1.50 4.02 4.29
C LEU A 168 -1.33 3.71 5.77
N SER A 169 -0.51 2.73 6.07
CA SER A 169 -0.08 2.45 7.43
C SER A 169 1.42 2.67 7.53
N LEU A 170 1.83 3.39 8.57
CA LEU A 170 3.22 3.47 9.00
C LEU A 170 3.48 2.29 9.94
N ILE A 171 3.85 1.15 9.38
CA ILE A 171 4.27 0.02 10.19
C ILE A 171 5.79 0.04 10.26
N HIS A 172 6.32 0.62 11.32
CA HIS A 172 7.65 0.23 11.75
C HIS A 172 7.55 -1.21 12.27
N ILE A 173 7.87 -2.16 11.43
CA ILE A 173 8.27 -3.48 11.90
C ILE A 173 9.66 -3.25 12.47
N SER A 174 9.73 -2.81 13.72
CA SER A 174 10.96 -2.95 14.48
C SER A 174 11.22 -4.45 14.53
N GLU A 175 12.25 -4.89 13.81
CA GLU A 175 12.78 -6.24 14.02
C GLU A 175 13.00 -6.41 15.53
N PRO A 176 12.61 -7.56 16.11
CA PRO A 176 12.91 -7.81 17.50
C PRO A 176 14.42 -7.70 17.65
N THR A 177 14.86 -6.71 18.39
CA THR A 177 16.26 -6.55 18.80
C THR A 177 16.72 -7.87 19.39
N ARG A 178 17.70 -8.48 18.73
CA ARG A 178 18.39 -9.68 19.21
C ARG A 178 19.12 -9.40 20.51
#